data_9c583685cb273b086bb9910ad2dc44b9
#
_entry.id   9c583685cb273b086bb9910ad2dc44b9
#
_cell.length_a   1.000
_cell.length_b   1.000
_cell.length_c   1.000
_cell.angle_alpha   90.00
_cell.angle_beta   90.00
_cell.angle_gamma   90.00
#
_symmetry.space_group_name_H-M   'P 1'
#
loop_
_entity.id
_entity.type
_entity.pdbx_description
1 polymer ?
#
loop_
_entity_poly.entity_id
_entity_poly.type
_entity_poly.pdbx_seq_one_letter_code
_entity_poly.pdbx_strand_id
1 'polypeptide(L)'
;MVEVSAVGVADVPEAKAERGQFPASLKTGPVGEPLLLFYEAMAERLGPMRWWPARTAFEVIVGAILTQNTAWGNVERAITNLRRERLLTPRAIERVPQAKLARLVRPSGYFRQKAKKLKALVRFLRQGYGGSLARMFRTPTEELREKLLRVHGIGPETADSILLYAGGRAVFVVDAYTKRILARHGLASEKAGYEEVRALFEKNLPREVRLWNEYHALIVNVGKNWCRKRAPKCGECPLGEFLSDAQRRALEAGR
;
A
#
# COMPACT_ATOMS: atom_id res chain seq x y z
N MET A 1 3.77 -31.74 -24.10
CA MET A 1 4.05 -31.27 -22.73
C MET A 1 5.12 -30.18 -22.86
N VAL A 2 4.77 -28.94 -22.63
CA VAL A 2 5.73 -27.82 -22.61
C VAL A 2 5.58 -27.22 -21.22
N GLU A 3 6.58 -27.44 -20.39
CA GLU A 3 6.71 -26.84 -19.07
C GLU A 3 6.77 -25.32 -19.20
N VAL A 4 5.76 -24.64 -18.70
CA VAL A 4 5.78 -23.19 -18.52
C VAL A 4 6.50 -22.93 -17.20
N SER A 5 7.79 -22.61 -17.29
CA SER A 5 8.57 -22.11 -16.16
C SER A 5 7.86 -20.93 -15.54
N ALA A 6 7.48 -21.06 -14.27
CA ALA A 6 7.02 -19.98 -13.42
C ALA A 6 8.15 -18.93 -13.35
N VAL A 7 7.92 -17.76 -13.96
CA VAL A 7 8.73 -16.58 -13.68
C VAL A 7 8.36 -16.17 -12.26
N GLY A 8 9.20 -16.54 -11.30
CA GLY A 8 9.08 -16.19 -9.91
C GLY A 8 8.94 -14.66 -9.76
N VAL A 9 8.13 -14.22 -8.83
CA VAL A 9 8.34 -12.96 -8.11
C VAL A 9 9.83 -12.99 -7.78
N ALA A 10 10.60 -11.99 -8.23
CA ALA A 10 12.02 -11.95 -8.01
C ALA A 10 12.31 -12.44 -6.60
N ASP A 11 13.06 -13.52 -6.47
CA ASP A 11 13.47 -14.09 -5.21
C ASP A 11 14.07 -12.98 -4.37
N VAL A 12 13.27 -12.47 -3.43
CA VAL A 12 13.79 -11.67 -2.34
C VAL A 12 14.39 -12.72 -1.40
N PRO A 13 15.73 -12.84 -1.33
CA PRO A 13 16.34 -13.83 -0.46
C PRO A 13 15.75 -13.65 0.94
N GLU A 14 15.38 -14.76 1.58
CA GLU A 14 15.06 -14.80 3.01
C GLU A 14 16.30 -14.38 3.81
N ALA A 15 16.55 -13.09 3.86
CA ALA A 15 17.46 -12.53 4.85
C ALA A 15 16.73 -12.66 6.19
N LYS A 16 17.30 -13.46 7.11
CA LYS A 16 16.97 -13.40 8.54
C LYS A 16 16.76 -11.92 8.87
N ALA A 17 15.62 -11.59 9.49
CA ALA A 17 15.32 -10.25 9.95
C ALA A 17 16.37 -9.86 10.99
N GLU A 18 17.50 -9.36 10.54
CA GLU A 18 18.38 -8.55 11.35
C GLU A 18 17.58 -7.32 11.72
N ARG A 19 17.50 -7.06 13.01
CA ARG A 19 16.89 -5.85 13.56
C ARG A 19 17.40 -4.69 12.75
N GLY A 20 16.51 -4.01 12.02
CA GLY A 20 16.84 -2.86 11.19
C GLY A 20 17.30 -1.70 12.06
N GLN A 21 18.55 -1.76 12.50
CA GLN A 21 19.23 -0.59 13.02
C GLN A 21 19.54 0.28 11.81
N PHE A 22 18.89 1.45 11.75
CA PHE A 22 19.34 2.49 10.83
C PHE A 22 20.81 2.80 11.14
N PRO A 23 21.67 3.00 10.13
CA PRO A 23 23.03 3.44 10.40
C PRO A 23 22.96 4.74 11.19
N ALA A 24 23.71 4.80 12.31
CA ALA A 24 23.79 5.95 13.21
C ALA A 24 24.25 7.27 12.52
N SER A 25 24.57 7.21 11.24
CA SER A 25 25.00 8.32 10.40
C SER A 25 23.89 9.01 9.61
N LEU A 26 22.63 8.57 9.73
CA LEU A 26 21.50 9.25 9.04
C LEU A 26 21.31 10.63 9.67
N LYS A 27 21.82 11.65 9.02
CA LYS A 27 21.50 13.05 9.31
C LYS A 27 20.06 13.31 8.84
N THR A 28 19.10 13.03 9.70
CA THR A 28 17.70 13.38 9.47
C THR A 28 17.46 14.80 9.95
N GLY A 29 16.72 15.58 9.16
CA GLY A 29 16.24 16.89 9.60
C GLY A 29 15.17 16.78 10.71
N PRO A 30 14.63 17.91 11.20
CA PRO A 30 13.70 17.96 12.34
C PRO A 30 12.45 17.08 12.22
N VAL A 31 12.07 16.69 11.01
CA VAL A 31 10.92 15.79 10.74
C VAL A 31 11.36 14.33 10.53
N GLY A 32 12.60 14.11 10.11
CA GLY A 32 13.11 12.77 9.82
C GLY A 32 13.31 11.94 11.09
N GLU A 33 13.81 12.55 12.17
CA GLU A 33 14.02 11.87 13.44
C GLU A 33 12.71 11.30 14.03
N PRO A 34 11.61 12.05 14.17
CA PRO A 34 10.33 11.48 14.61
C PRO A 34 9.81 10.36 13.72
N LEU A 35 9.98 10.45 12.40
CA LEU A 35 9.55 9.38 11.49
C LEU A 35 10.37 8.09 11.70
N LEU A 36 11.67 8.19 11.95
CA LEU A 36 12.50 7.03 12.26
C LEU A 36 12.11 6.39 13.60
N LEU A 37 11.92 7.21 14.63
CA LEU A 37 11.47 6.73 15.94
C LEU A 37 10.10 6.02 15.85
N PHE A 38 9.19 6.53 15.03
CA PHE A 38 7.90 5.87 14.80
C PHE A 38 8.08 4.50 14.13
N TYR A 39 8.95 4.43 13.12
CA TYR A 39 9.26 3.14 12.49
C TYR A 39 9.81 2.13 13.49
N GLU A 40 10.82 2.54 14.27
CA GLU A 40 11.50 1.67 15.25
C GLU A 40 10.52 1.16 16.31
N ALA A 41 9.74 2.05 16.94
CA ALA A 41 8.76 1.68 17.96
C ALA A 41 7.68 0.72 17.41
N MET A 42 7.21 0.95 16.19
CA MET A 42 6.27 0.04 15.55
C MET A 42 6.90 -1.30 15.19
N ALA A 43 8.10 -1.30 14.63
CA ALA A 43 8.81 -2.51 14.22
C ALA A 43 9.21 -3.37 15.43
N GLU A 44 9.68 -2.77 16.50
CA GLU A 44 10.01 -3.46 17.75
C GLU A 44 8.79 -4.18 18.33
N ARG A 45 7.65 -3.51 18.40
CA ARG A 45 6.45 -4.04 19.03
C ARG A 45 5.66 -5.03 18.18
N LEU A 46 5.66 -4.86 16.87
CA LEU A 46 4.81 -5.62 15.95
C LEU A 46 5.58 -6.68 15.15
N GLY A 47 6.90 -6.51 15.05
CA GLY A 47 7.75 -7.37 14.22
C GLY A 47 7.46 -7.19 12.73
N PRO A 48 8.05 -8.05 11.89
CA PRO A 48 7.92 -7.95 10.43
C PRO A 48 6.50 -8.26 9.95
N MET A 49 5.94 -7.35 9.15
CA MET A 49 4.55 -7.43 8.67
C MET A 49 4.36 -8.38 7.48
N ARG A 50 5.42 -8.71 6.74
CA ARG A 50 5.37 -9.55 5.53
C ARG A 50 4.26 -9.12 4.55
N TRP A 51 4.22 -7.83 4.29
CA TRP A 51 3.24 -7.19 3.43
C TRP A 51 3.80 -7.09 2.00
N TRP A 52 3.09 -7.34 0.96
CA TRP A 52 1.67 -7.57 0.66
C TRP A 52 1.41 -9.08 0.49
N PRO A 53 0.31 -9.66 1.04
CA PRO A 53 0.03 -11.10 0.94
C PRO A 53 -0.57 -11.44 -0.44
N ALA A 54 0.26 -11.57 -1.47
CA ALA A 54 -0.14 -11.93 -2.82
C ALA A 54 0.86 -12.91 -3.44
N ARG A 55 0.39 -13.72 -4.41
CA ARG A 55 1.22 -14.72 -5.08
C ARG A 55 1.94 -14.19 -6.31
N THR A 56 1.45 -13.11 -6.91
CA THR A 56 2.00 -12.50 -8.13
C THR A 56 1.86 -10.99 -8.09
N ALA A 57 2.71 -10.27 -8.85
CA ALA A 57 2.60 -8.83 -9.01
C ALA A 57 1.23 -8.40 -9.56
N PHE A 58 0.62 -9.19 -10.44
CA PHE A 58 -0.73 -8.88 -10.94
C PHE A 58 -1.80 -9.03 -9.86
N GLU A 59 -1.67 -9.99 -8.96
CA GLU A 59 -2.56 -10.15 -7.80
C GLU A 59 -2.45 -8.96 -6.85
N VAL A 60 -1.23 -8.43 -6.62
CA VAL A 60 -1.02 -7.16 -5.88
C VAL A 60 -1.80 -6.02 -6.53
N ILE A 61 -1.67 -5.84 -7.84
CA ILE A 61 -2.36 -4.79 -8.58
C ILE A 61 -3.88 -4.91 -8.48
N VAL A 62 -4.41 -6.12 -8.62
CA VAL A 62 -5.84 -6.39 -8.43
C VAL A 62 -6.26 -6.05 -7.01
N GLY A 63 -5.49 -6.47 -6.01
CA GLY A 63 -5.72 -6.15 -4.60
C GLY A 63 -5.74 -4.66 -4.32
N ALA A 64 -4.81 -3.89 -4.88
CA ALA A 64 -4.75 -2.43 -4.72
C ALA A 64 -6.01 -1.72 -5.26
N ILE A 65 -6.60 -2.22 -6.36
CA ILE A 65 -7.87 -1.70 -6.87
C ILE A 65 -9.04 -2.15 -5.99
N LEU A 66 -9.02 -3.40 -5.53
CA LEU A 66 -10.13 -3.96 -4.74
C LEU A 66 -10.16 -3.44 -3.30
N THR A 67 -9.04 -2.95 -2.75
CA THR A 67 -9.00 -2.42 -1.37
C THR A 67 -9.59 -1.01 -1.23
N GLN A 68 -9.86 -0.33 -2.33
CA GLN A 68 -10.46 1.01 -2.29
C GLN A 68 -11.78 1.01 -1.50
N ASN A 69 -11.84 1.77 -0.41
CA ASN A 69 -13.02 1.92 0.46
C ASN A 69 -13.62 0.59 0.96
N THR A 70 -12.79 -0.39 1.32
CA THR A 70 -13.27 -1.64 1.93
C THR A 70 -12.25 -2.26 2.87
N ALA A 71 -12.71 -3.14 3.77
CA ALA A 71 -11.84 -3.90 4.65
C ALA A 71 -11.13 -5.04 3.90
N TRP A 72 -9.89 -5.35 4.31
CA TRP A 72 -9.05 -6.36 3.67
C TRP A 72 -9.72 -7.74 3.53
N GLY A 73 -10.42 -8.24 4.55
CA GLY A 73 -11.13 -9.52 4.46
C GLY A 73 -12.18 -9.60 3.33
N ASN A 74 -12.72 -8.46 2.89
CA ASN A 74 -13.59 -8.40 1.71
C ASN A 74 -12.78 -8.54 0.40
N VAL A 75 -11.57 -7.99 0.38
CA VAL A 75 -10.63 -8.12 -0.75
C VAL A 75 -10.19 -9.57 -0.90
N GLU A 76 -9.81 -10.22 0.20
CA GLU A 76 -9.42 -11.64 0.21
C GLU A 76 -10.51 -12.55 -0.35
N ARG A 77 -11.77 -12.32 0.02
CA ARG A 77 -12.91 -13.07 -0.54
C ARG A 77 -13.05 -12.86 -2.05
N ALA A 78 -12.90 -11.62 -2.51
CA ALA A 78 -12.95 -11.30 -3.93
C ALA A 78 -11.77 -11.91 -4.71
N ILE A 79 -10.57 -11.85 -4.19
CA ILE A 79 -9.36 -12.50 -4.75
C ILE A 79 -9.56 -14.02 -4.83
N THR A 80 -10.11 -14.63 -3.77
CA THR A 80 -10.41 -16.07 -3.75
C THR A 80 -11.39 -16.46 -4.85
N ASN A 81 -12.44 -15.66 -5.08
CA ASN A 81 -13.38 -15.90 -6.18
C ASN A 81 -12.69 -15.82 -7.55
N LEU A 82 -11.85 -14.79 -7.76
CA LEU A 82 -11.09 -14.63 -9.00
C LEU A 82 -10.09 -15.77 -9.23
N ARG A 83 -9.45 -16.25 -8.16
CA ARG A 83 -8.49 -17.37 -8.21
C ARG A 83 -9.19 -18.68 -8.58
N ARG A 84 -10.35 -18.99 -7.99
CA ARG A 84 -11.15 -20.17 -8.34
C ARG A 84 -11.53 -20.21 -9.81
N GLU A 85 -11.84 -19.05 -10.39
CA GLU A 85 -12.16 -18.88 -11.81
C GLU A 85 -10.93 -18.73 -12.71
N ARG A 86 -9.70 -18.84 -12.16
CA ARG A 86 -8.42 -18.65 -12.87
C ARG A 86 -8.30 -17.30 -13.59
N LEU A 87 -8.86 -16.23 -12.99
CA LEU A 87 -8.92 -14.90 -13.58
C LEU A 87 -7.80 -13.95 -13.12
N LEU A 88 -6.85 -14.39 -12.30
CA LEU A 88 -5.77 -13.54 -11.79
C LEU A 88 -4.60 -13.41 -12.80
N THR A 89 -4.96 -13.13 -14.07
CA THR A 89 -4.01 -12.77 -15.12
C THR A 89 -4.58 -11.63 -15.98
N PRO A 90 -3.73 -10.76 -16.57
CA PRO A 90 -4.21 -9.67 -17.43
C PRO A 90 -5.12 -10.16 -18.55
N ARG A 91 -4.72 -11.22 -19.26
CA ARG A 91 -5.48 -11.79 -20.39
C ARG A 91 -6.84 -12.33 -19.95
N ALA A 92 -6.91 -12.97 -18.78
CA ALA A 92 -8.18 -13.52 -18.28
C ALA A 92 -9.15 -12.42 -17.86
N ILE A 93 -8.66 -11.40 -17.14
CA ILE A 93 -9.47 -10.20 -16.80
C ILE A 93 -9.94 -9.46 -18.07
N GLU A 94 -9.11 -9.39 -19.10
CA GLU A 94 -9.49 -8.75 -20.36
C GLU A 94 -10.65 -9.47 -21.04
N ARG A 95 -10.63 -10.81 -21.09
CA ARG A 95 -11.60 -11.64 -21.81
C ARG A 95 -12.92 -11.83 -21.07
N VAL A 96 -12.89 -11.93 -19.74
CA VAL A 96 -14.11 -12.20 -18.95
C VAL A 96 -15.16 -11.09 -19.16
N PRO A 97 -16.46 -11.42 -19.34
CA PRO A 97 -17.51 -10.42 -19.40
C PRO A 97 -17.54 -9.55 -18.14
N GLN A 98 -17.71 -8.22 -18.31
CA GLN A 98 -17.68 -7.28 -17.18
C GLN A 98 -18.73 -7.61 -16.12
N ALA A 99 -19.91 -8.09 -16.50
CA ALA A 99 -20.95 -8.50 -15.58
C ALA A 99 -20.52 -9.71 -14.71
N LYS A 100 -19.81 -10.70 -15.31
CA LYS A 100 -19.23 -11.83 -14.55
C LYS A 100 -18.15 -11.34 -13.62
N LEU A 101 -17.24 -10.49 -14.07
CA LEU A 101 -16.18 -9.91 -13.24
C LEU A 101 -16.79 -9.16 -12.04
N ALA A 102 -17.80 -8.34 -12.28
CA ALA A 102 -18.49 -7.58 -11.23
C ALA A 102 -19.11 -8.51 -10.17
N ARG A 103 -19.72 -9.63 -10.57
CA ARG A 103 -20.25 -10.62 -9.60
C ARG A 103 -19.14 -11.22 -8.73
N LEU A 104 -18.01 -11.58 -9.31
CA LEU A 104 -16.90 -12.21 -8.60
C LEU A 104 -16.26 -11.27 -7.57
N VAL A 105 -16.14 -9.98 -7.89
CA VAL A 105 -15.55 -8.98 -6.99
C VAL A 105 -16.58 -8.33 -6.06
N ARG A 106 -17.83 -8.81 -6.04
CA ARG A 106 -18.92 -8.27 -5.19
C ARG A 106 -18.56 -8.15 -3.71
N PRO A 107 -17.84 -9.09 -3.09
CA PRO A 107 -17.45 -8.95 -1.68
C PRO A 107 -16.68 -7.65 -1.36
N SER A 108 -15.91 -7.11 -2.31
CA SER A 108 -15.11 -5.90 -2.10
C SER A 108 -15.92 -4.59 -2.05
N GLY A 109 -17.25 -4.62 -2.28
CA GLY A 109 -18.07 -3.40 -2.39
C GLY A 109 -17.81 -2.60 -3.66
N TYR A 110 -18.67 -1.67 -4.02
CA TYR A 110 -18.57 -0.88 -5.26
C TYR A 110 -18.19 -1.70 -6.50
N PHE A 111 -18.62 -2.95 -6.54
CA PHE A 111 -18.13 -4.02 -7.39
C PHE A 111 -18.28 -3.74 -8.90
N ARG A 112 -19.34 -3.02 -9.31
CA ARG A 112 -19.53 -2.61 -10.71
C ARG A 112 -18.43 -1.62 -11.14
N GLN A 113 -18.10 -0.66 -10.28
CA GLN A 113 -17.04 0.31 -10.53
C GLN A 113 -15.66 -0.35 -10.50
N LYS A 114 -15.41 -1.24 -9.52
CA LYS A 114 -14.15 -1.98 -9.43
C LYS A 114 -13.91 -2.88 -10.63
N ALA A 115 -14.96 -3.54 -11.16
CA ALA A 115 -14.86 -4.28 -12.41
C ALA A 115 -14.48 -3.37 -13.61
N LYS A 116 -15.05 -2.15 -13.71
CA LYS A 116 -14.66 -1.16 -14.71
C LYS A 116 -13.20 -0.74 -14.57
N LYS A 117 -12.74 -0.47 -13.35
CA LYS A 117 -11.35 -0.09 -13.06
C LYS A 117 -10.37 -1.21 -13.43
N LEU A 118 -10.67 -2.47 -13.08
CA LEU A 118 -9.87 -3.63 -13.49
C LEU A 118 -9.79 -3.75 -15.01
N LYS A 119 -10.89 -3.56 -15.72
CA LYS A 119 -10.92 -3.55 -17.18
C LYS A 119 -10.11 -2.40 -17.78
N ALA A 120 -10.17 -1.21 -17.19
CA ALA A 120 -9.39 -0.06 -17.61
C ALA A 120 -7.87 -0.32 -17.46
N LEU A 121 -7.47 -0.88 -16.31
CA LEU A 121 -6.07 -1.22 -16.06
C LEU A 121 -5.55 -2.26 -17.06
N VAL A 122 -6.26 -3.35 -17.32
CA VAL A 122 -5.78 -4.38 -18.27
C VAL A 122 -5.76 -3.86 -19.71
N ARG A 123 -6.67 -2.96 -20.07
CA ARG A 123 -6.64 -2.26 -21.36
C ARG A 123 -5.40 -1.38 -21.48
N PHE A 124 -5.10 -0.59 -20.46
CA PHE A 124 -3.88 0.21 -20.39
C PHE A 124 -2.63 -0.66 -20.54
N LEU A 125 -2.55 -1.77 -19.79
CA LEU A 125 -1.44 -2.70 -19.87
C LEU A 125 -1.29 -3.33 -21.26
N ARG A 126 -2.41 -3.70 -21.91
CA ARG A 126 -2.40 -4.25 -23.26
C ARG A 126 -1.94 -3.23 -24.29
N GLN A 127 -2.52 -2.04 -24.28
CA GLN A 127 -2.25 -1.00 -25.27
C GLN A 127 -0.84 -0.43 -25.16
N GLY A 128 -0.39 -0.15 -23.92
CA GLY A 128 0.91 0.46 -23.70
C GLY A 128 2.08 -0.54 -23.66
N TYR A 129 1.81 -1.80 -23.29
CA TYR A 129 2.86 -2.73 -22.94
C TYR A 129 2.65 -4.17 -23.47
N GLY A 130 1.66 -4.36 -24.36
CA GLY A 130 1.36 -5.68 -24.95
C GLY A 130 0.91 -6.71 -23.89
N GLY A 131 0.34 -6.27 -22.76
CA GLY A 131 -0.11 -7.14 -21.67
C GLY A 131 1.01 -7.58 -20.70
N SER A 132 2.23 -7.06 -20.83
CA SER A 132 3.40 -7.46 -20.05
C SER A 132 3.68 -6.51 -18.88
N LEU A 133 3.58 -6.99 -17.65
CA LEU A 133 3.99 -6.25 -16.45
C LEU A 133 5.50 -5.96 -16.46
N ALA A 134 6.30 -6.92 -16.90
CA ALA A 134 7.74 -6.73 -16.99
C ALA A 134 8.11 -5.56 -17.90
N ARG A 135 7.41 -5.39 -19.05
CA ARG A 135 7.58 -4.21 -19.91
C ARG A 135 7.10 -2.93 -19.24
N MET A 136 5.96 -2.98 -18.58
CA MET A 136 5.41 -1.83 -17.85
C MET A 136 6.38 -1.34 -16.78
N PHE A 137 6.93 -2.24 -15.98
CA PHE A 137 7.86 -1.88 -14.91
C PHE A 137 9.28 -1.51 -15.39
N ARG A 138 9.60 -1.59 -16.68
CA ARG A 138 10.83 -0.97 -17.24
C ARG A 138 10.68 0.55 -17.44
N THR A 139 9.47 1.07 -17.49
CA THR A 139 9.23 2.51 -17.58
C THR A 139 9.79 3.21 -16.33
N PRO A 140 10.46 4.37 -16.46
CA PRO A 140 10.91 5.15 -15.32
C PRO A 140 9.77 5.43 -14.34
N THR A 141 10.08 5.50 -13.04
CA THR A 141 9.07 5.51 -11.97
C THR A 141 8.07 6.66 -12.11
N GLU A 142 8.56 7.88 -12.28
CA GLU A 142 7.69 9.07 -12.37
C GLU A 142 6.83 9.04 -13.63
N GLU A 143 7.39 8.64 -14.76
CA GLU A 143 6.65 8.49 -16.01
C GLU A 143 5.55 7.42 -15.90
N LEU A 144 5.86 6.28 -15.26
CA LEU A 144 4.88 5.23 -15.05
C LEU A 144 3.79 5.69 -14.08
N ARG A 145 4.15 6.44 -13.04
CA ARG A 145 3.19 7.03 -12.10
C ARG A 145 2.21 7.94 -12.82
N GLU A 146 2.70 8.87 -13.64
CA GLU A 146 1.83 9.75 -14.44
C GLU A 146 0.89 8.97 -15.37
N LYS A 147 1.42 7.93 -16.03
CA LYS A 147 0.61 7.06 -16.90
C LYS A 147 -0.47 6.31 -16.11
N LEU A 148 -0.15 5.79 -14.92
CA LEU A 148 -1.11 5.11 -14.05
C LEU A 148 -2.21 6.06 -13.57
N LEU A 149 -1.87 7.30 -13.21
CA LEU A 149 -2.85 8.31 -12.77
C LEU A 149 -3.87 8.69 -13.88
N ARG A 150 -3.54 8.49 -15.15
CA ARG A 150 -4.47 8.68 -16.28
C ARG A 150 -5.41 7.50 -16.49
N VAL A 151 -5.17 6.37 -15.82
CA VAL A 151 -6.06 5.20 -15.93
C VAL A 151 -7.31 5.43 -15.10
N HIS A 152 -8.48 5.22 -15.70
CA HIS A 152 -9.77 5.41 -15.03
C HIS A 152 -9.84 4.67 -13.68
N GLY A 153 -10.01 5.43 -12.62
CA GLY A 153 -10.19 4.92 -11.27
C GLY A 153 -8.91 4.55 -10.52
N ILE A 154 -7.74 4.91 -11.05
CA ILE A 154 -6.46 4.83 -10.37
C ILE A 154 -6.10 6.24 -9.84
N GLY A 155 -6.18 6.42 -8.54
CA GLY A 155 -5.71 7.63 -7.86
C GLY A 155 -4.29 7.45 -7.31
N PRO A 156 -3.74 8.50 -6.65
CA PRO A 156 -2.36 8.50 -6.14
C PRO A 156 -2.05 7.30 -5.24
N GLU A 157 -2.87 7.01 -4.24
CA GLU A 157 -2.70 5.86 -3.34
C GLU A 157 -2.62 4.52 -4.10
N THR A 158 -3.50 4.33 -5.10
CA THR A 158 -3.51 3.08 -5.88
C THR A 158 -2.32 3.00 -6.84
N ALA A 159 -1.93 4.11 -7.48
CA ALA A 159 -0.75 4.17 -8.35
C ALA A 159 0.53 3.86 -7.56
N ASP A 160 0.70 4.50 -6.41
CA ASP A 160 1.88 4.33 -5.57
C ASP A 160 1.91 2.94 -4.92
N SER A 161 0.76 2.36 -4.56
CA SER A 161 0.66 0.94 -4.13
C SER A 161 1.10 -0.03 -5.25
N ILE A 162 0.72 0.23 -6.50
CA ILE A 162 1.17 -0.57 -7.65
C ILE A 162 2.68 -0.45 -7.83
N LEU A 163 3.22 0.76 -7.74
CA LEU A 163 4.65 1.02 -7.90
C LEU A 163 5.48 0.37 -6.79
N LEU A 164 5.09 0.55 -5.53
CA LEU A 164 5.82 0.02 -4.39
C LEU A 164 5.72 -1.51 -4.32
N TYR A 165 4.50 -2.04 -4.24
CA TYR A 165 4.28 -3.45 -3.90
C TYR A 165 4.36 -4.41 -5.08
N ALA A 166 3.95 -3.99 -6.28
CA ALA A 166 4.04 -4.82 -7.47
C ALA A 166 5.27 -4.53 -8.32
N GLY A 167 5.73 -3.28 -8.32
CA GLY A 167 6.83 -2.80 -9.15
C GLY A 167 8.19 -2.74 -8.44
N GLY A 168 8.24 -2.90 -7.11
CA GLY A 168 9.48 -2.76 -6.34
C GLY A 168 10.12 -1.38 -6.51
N ARG A 169 9.31 -0.32 -6.61
CA ARG A 169 9.77 1.05 -6.77
C ARG A 169 9.72 1.79 -5.45
N ALA A 170 10.77 2.56 -5.17
CA ALA A 170 10.83 3.39 -3.99
C ALA A 170 9.93 4.63 -4.15
N VAL A 171 8.63 4.43 -3.89
CA VAL A 171 7.57 5.45 -3.82
C VAL A 171 6.80 5.22 -2.53
N PHE A 172 6.63 6.26 -1.69
CA PHE A 172 5.91 6.09 -0.43
C PHE A 172 4.38 6.14 -0.65
N VAL A 173 3.67 5.19 -0.05
CA VAL A 173 2.20 5.13 -0.11
C VAL A 173 1.59 5.89 1.06
N VAL A 174 0.66 6.78 0.77
CA VAL A 174 -0.09 7.54 1.79
C VAL A 174 -1.55 7.13 1.76
N ASP A 175 -2.03 6.57 2.85
CA ASP A 175 -3.43 6.22 3.03
C ASP A 175 -4.11 7.07 4.13
N ALA A 176 -5.36 6.78 4.43
CA ALA A 176 -6.09 7.47 5.48
C ALA A 176 -5.51 7.21 6.88
N TYR A 177 -4.83 6.09 7.10
CA TYR A 177 -4.16 5.79 8.37
C TYR A 177 -2.91 6.65 8.52
N THR A 178 -2.10 6.73 7.47
CA THR A 178 -0.90 7.58 7.42
C THR A 178 -1.23 9.02 7.77
N LYS A 179 -2.20 9.62 7.06
CA LYS A 179 -2.63 11.00 7.33
C LYS A 179 -3.10 11.21 8.76
N ARG A 180 -3.93 10.29 9.27
CA ARG A 180 -4.48 10.41 10.62
C ARG A 180 -3.42 10.28 11.71
N ILE A 181 -2.48 9.35 11.57
CA ILE A 181 -1.40 9.17 12.51
C ILE A 181 -0.53 10.41 12.54
N LEU A 182 -0.06 10.89 11.40
CA LEU A 182 0.78 12.09 11.33
C LEU A 182 0.08 13.34 11.89
N ALA A 183 -1.20 13.53 11.56
CA ALA A 183 -1.96 14.67 12.07
C ALA A 183 -2.10 14.63 13.60
N ARG A 184 -2.40 13.47 14.18
CA ARG A 184 -2.54 13.31 15.64
C ARG A 184 -1.25 13.54 16.39
N HIS A 185 -0.11 13.28 15.77
CA HIS A 185 1.22 13.52 16.33
C HIS A 185 1.80 14.88 15.95
N GLY A 186 1.05 15.74 15.23
CA GLY A 186 1.49 17.07 14.86
C GLY A 186 2.57 17.13 13.77
N LEU A 187 2.83 16.01 13.07
CA LEU A 187 3.82 15.95 11.98
C LEU A 187 3.26 16.41 10.63
N ALA A 188 1.94 16.47 10.48
CA ALA A 188 1.26 17.02 9.31
C ALA A 188 -0.06 17.66 9.71
N SER A 189 -0.56 18.59 8.88
CA SER A 189 -1.92 19.12 9.04
C SER A 189 -2.96 18.04 8.72
N GLU A 190 -4.11 18.07 9.40
CA GLU A 190 -5.27 17.21 9.05
C GLU A 190 -5.73 17.43 7.59
N LYS A 191 -5.51 18.63 7.06
CA LYS A 191 -5.85 19.03 5.69
C LYS A 191 -4.74 18.77 4.69
N ALA A 192 -3.59 18.24 5.14
CA ALA A 192 -2.44 17.97 4.26
C ALA A 192 -2.83 17.13 3.04
N GLY A 193 -2.37 17.55 1.88
CA GLY A 193 -2.57 16.85 0.61
C GLY A 193 -1.84 15.50 0.57
N TYR A 194 -2.17 14.67 -0.42
CA TYR A 194 -1.49 13.38 -0.61
C TYR A 194 0.01 13.58 -0.88
N GLU A 195 0.34 14.45 -1.84
CA GLU A 195 1.73 14.70 -2.26
C GLU A 195 2.57 15.37 -1.17
N GLU A 196 1.94 16.22 -0.36
CA GLU A 196 2.60 16.86 0.79
C GLU A 196 3.04 15.80 1.81
N VAL A 197 2.12 14.90 2.19
CA VAL A 197 2.43 13.83 3.14
C VAL A 197 3.42 12.82 2.56
N ARG A 198 3.29 12.47 1.27
CA ARG A 198 4.27 11.62 0.58
C ARG A 198 5.67 12.22 0.64
N ALA A 199 5.78 13.50 0.35
CA ALA A 199 7.06 14.22 0.37
C ALA A 199 7.70 14.26 1.77
N LEU A 200 6.92 14.24 2.86
CA LEU A 200 7.48 14.14 4.22
C LEU A 200 8.31 12.87 4.39
N PHE A 201 7.82 11.73 3.92
CA PHE A 201 8.57 10.48 3.99
C PHE A 201 9.74 10.45 3.00
N GLU A 202 9.48 10.80 1.73
CA GLU A 202 10.47 10.66 0.65
C GLU A 202 11.68 11.59 0.78
N LYS A 203 11.51 12.73 1.45
CA LYS A 203 12.61 13.71 1.70
C LYS A 203 13.39 13.44 2.98
N ASN A 204 12.80 12.74 3.93
CA ASN A 204 13.36 12.60 5.28
C ASN A 204 13.78 11.17 5.64
N LEU A 205 13.47 10.18 4.81
CA LEU A 205 13.86 8.79 5.03
C LEU A 205 14.71 8.25 3.88
N PRO A 206 15.52 7.21 4.13
CA PRO A 206 16.25 6.51 3.08
C PRO A 206 15.31 6.02 1.97
N ARG A 207 15.72 6.21 0.73
CA ARG A 207 14.93 5.79 -0.43
C ARG A 207 15.07 4.28 -0.68
N GLU A 208 14.52 3.49 0.22
CA GLU A 208 14.61 2.03 0.24
C GLU A 208 13.23 1.37 0.14
N VAL A 209 13.07 0.51 -0.87
CA VAL A 209 11.80 -0.20 -1.13
C VAL A 209 11.36 -1.04 0.08
N ARG A 210 12.31 -1.76 0.71
CA ARG A 210 11.99 -2.62 1.86
C ARG A 210 11.52 -1.81 3.06
N LEU A 211 12.22 -0.71 3.37
CA LEU A 211 11.84 0.19 4.46
C LEU A 211 10.43 0.74 4.24
N TRP A 212 10.14 1.25 3.05
CA TRP A 212 8.85 1.89 2.78
C TRP A 212 7.69 0.90 2.73
N ASN A 213 7.95 -0.30 2.21
CA ASN A 213 6.98 -1.39 2.25
C ASN A 213 6.61 -1.76 3.70
N GLU A 214 7.62 -2.01 4.52
CA GLU A 214 7.42 -2.38 5.93
C GLU A 214 6.81 -1.25 6.73
N TYR A 215 7.29 -0.01 6.55
CA TYR A 215 6.78 1.15 7.26
C TYR A 215 5.30 1.38 6.99
N HIS A 216 4.88 1.35 5.72
CA HIS A 216 3.46 1.51 5.39
C HIS A 216 2.61 0.37 5.98
N ALA A 217 3.10 -0.86 5.95
CA ALA A 217 2.40 -2.00 6.57
C ALA A 217 2.23 -1.83 8.09
N LEU A 218 3.25 -1.35 8.78
CA LEU A 218 3.21 -1.02 10.21
C LEU A 218 2.19 0.10 10.50
N ILE A 219 2.19 1.16 9.69
CA ILE A 219 1.20 2.25 9.78
C ILE A 219 -0.22 1.73 9.62
N VAL A 220 -0.47 0.87 8.61
CA VAL A 220 -1.79 0.24 8.40
C VAL A 220 -2.21 -0.57 9.62
N ASN A 221 -1.29 -1.35 10.19
CA ASN A 221 -1.55 -2.16 11.37
C ASN A 221 -1.91 -1.29 12.58
N VAL A 222 -1.12 -0.27 12.87
CA VAL A 222 -1.37 0.69 13.97
C VAL A 222 -2.68 1.43 13.75
N GLY A 223 -2.91 1.92 12.54
CA GLY A 223 -4.12 2.65 12.18
C GLY A 223 -5.41 1.83 12.32
N LYS A 224 -5.33 0.53 12.06
CA LYS A 224 -6.43 -0.42 12.16
C LYS A 224 -6.73 -0.82 13.61
N ASN A 225 -5.71 -1.10 14.40
CA ASN A 225 -5.87 -1.73 15.71
C ASN A 225 -5.95 -0.71 16.86
N TRP A 226 -5.17 0.36 16.82
CA TRP A 226 -5.06 1.34 17.90
C TRP A 226 -5.48 2.75 17.48
N CYS A 227 -4.90 3.32 16.43
CA CYS A 227 -5.20 4.68 15.98
C CYS A 227 -6.54 4.75 15.22
N ARG A 228 -7.64 4.32 15.87
CA ARG A 228 -8.97 4.28 15.28
C ARG A 228 -9.52 5.70 15.04
N LYS A 229 -10.44 5.84 14.07
CA LYS A 229 -11.10 7.13 13.80
C LYS A 229 -11.88 7.63 15.02
N ARG A 230 -12.62 6.73 15.68
CA ARG A 230 -13.33 6.98 16.95
C ARG A 230 -12.72 6.13 18.05
N ALA A 231 -12.69 6.62 19.26
CA ALA A 231 -12.14 5.95 20.44
C ALA A 231 -10.74 5.33 20.18
N PRO A 232 -9.71 6.14 19.88
CA PRO A 232 -8.38 5.62 19.71
C PRO A 232 -7.85 5.03 21.01
N LYS A 233 -7.02 4.00 20.92
CA LYS A 233 -6.44 3.29 22.06
C LYS A 233 -4.99 3.75 22.27
N CYS A 234 -4.79 5.02 22.59
CA CYS A 234 -3.46 5.63 22.66
C CYS A 234 -2.57 5.01 23.76
N GLY A 235 -3.13 4.60 24.90
CA GLY A 235 -2.39 3.97 25.97
C GLY A 235 -1.80 2.59 25.64
N GLU A 236 -2.38 1.89 24.65
CA GLU A 236 -1.91 0.59 24.16
C GLU A 236 -1.14 0.69 22.83
N CYS A 237 -1.10 1.90 22.22
CA CYS A 237 -0.54 2.11 20.89
C CYS A 237 0.99 2.13 20.92
N PRO A 238 1.67 1.47 19.97
CA PRO A 238 3.14 1.60 19.86
C PRO A 238 3.63 3.05 19.75
N LEU A 239 2.80 3.95 19.21
CA LEU A 239 3.11 5.36 19.05
C LEU A 239 2.56 6.24 20.19
N GLY A 240 1.95 5.65 21.21
CA GLY A 240 1.30 6.39 22.29
C GLY A 240 2.25 7.26 23.13
N GLU A 241 3.49 6.84 23.30
CA GLU A 241 4.51 7.57 24.04
C GLU A 241 4.95 8.88 23.36
N PHE A 242 4.83 8.96 22.03
CA PHE A 242 5.18 10.15 21.25
C PHE A 242 4.07 11.22 21.23
N LEU A 243 2.94 11.00 21.91
CA LEU A 243 1.91 12.02 22.07
C LEU A 243 2.25 12.93 23.25
N SER A 244 2.20 14.24 23.04
CA SER A 244 2.21 15.20 24.15
C SER A 244 0.95 15.03 25.04
N ASP A 245 1.02 15.47 26.28
CA ASP A 245 -0.13 15.43 27.19
C ASP A 245 -1.34 16.20 26.65
N ALA A 246 -1.10 17.30 25.94
CA ALA A 246 -2.17 18.09 25.29
C ALA A 246 -2.87 17.28 24.18
N GLN A 247 -2.08 16.61 23.30
CA GLN A 247 -2.63 15.75 22.25
C GLN A 247 -3.39 14.56 22.83
N ARG A 248 -2.87 13.92 23.87
CA ARG A 248 -3.53 12.80 24.54
C ARG A 248 -4.88 13.23 25.13
N ARG A 249 -4.91 14.33 25.89
CA ARG A 249 -6.18 14.88 26.44
C ARG A 249 -7.19 15.23 25.35
N ALA A 250 -6.76 15.85 24.25
CA ALA A 250 -7.64 16.20 23.13
C ALA A 250 -8.28 14.95 22.47
N LEU A 251 -7.50 13.88 22.30
CA LEU A 251 -7.98 12.62 21.74
C LEU A 251 -8.92 11.86 22.70
N GLU A 252 -8.75 12.03 23.99
CA GLU A 252 -9.63 11.46 25.03
C GLU A 252 -10.93 12.24 25.18
N ALA A 253 -10.91 13.56 25.07
CA ALA A 253 -12.09 14.42 25.13
C ALA A 253 -13.03 14.28 23.91
N GLY A 254 -12.50 13.89 22.76
CA GLY A 254 -13.27 13.65 21.53
C GLY A 254 -13.96 12.28 21.44
N ARG A 255 -14.13 11.58 22.57
CA ARG A 255 -14.82 10.27 22.67
C ARG A 255 -16.34 10.40 22.71
#